data_13307e24db94067129ccbe1b26257e82
#
_entry.id   13307e24db94067129ccbe1b26257e82
#
_cell.length_a   1.000
_cell.length_b   1.000
_cell.length_c   1.000
_cell.angle_alpha   90.00
_cell.angle_beta   90.00
_cell.angle_gamma   90.00
#
_symmetry.space_group_name_H-M   'P 1'
#
loop_
_entity.id
_entity.type
_entity.pdbx_description
1 polymer ?
#
loop_
_entity_poly.entity_id
_entity_poly.type
_entity_poly.pdbx_seq_one_letter_code
_entity_poly.pdbx_strand_id
1 'polypeptide(L)'
;MGKATLQVFLTTAAREDLDEIAIYWMERGEPERGEKYAEDLHRTATTELSDEDTALHGKTFAGDGATAIRELRVFKRAYRIFYLMDEQSGRVAVLRFWHSRRDEPEL
;
A
#
# COMPACT_ATOMS: atom_id res chain seq x y z
N MET A 1 15.26 6.74 22.63
CA MET A 1 15.46 7.02 21.22
C MET A 1 14.26 6.57 20.42
N GLY A 2 13.78 7.42 19.55
CA GLY A 2 12.68 7.07 18.67
C GLY A 2 13.12 6.12 17.57
N LYS A 3 12.15 5.46 16.96
CA LYS A 3 12.38 4.64 15.79
C LYS A 3 12.64 5.53 14.57
N ALA A 4 13.38 5.02 13.61
CA ALA A 4 13.57 5.72 12.36
C ALA A 4 12.24 5.88 11.62
N THR A 5 12.02 7.06 11.05
CA THR A 5 10.89 7.30 10.15
C THR A 5 11.33 6.96 8.74
N LEU A 6 10.60 6.07 8.10
CA LEU A 6 10.91 5.64 6.74
C LEU A 6 10.25 6.58 5.73
N GLN A 7 10.89 6.75 4.58
CA GLN A 7 10.31 7.47 3.47
C GLN A 7 9.46 6.52 2.64
N VAL A 8 8.18 6.84 2.48
CA VAL A 8 7.24 6.01 1.72
C VAL A 8 6.95 6.71 0.39
N PHE A 9 7.09 5.97 -0.69
CA PHE A 9 6.73 6.49 -2.02
C PHE A 9 5.89 5.45 -2.76
N LEU A 10 5.06 5.94 -3.66
CA LEU A 10 4.20 5.10 -4.47
C LEU A 10 4.82 4.91 -5.85
N THR A 11 4.85 3.66 -6.31
CA THR A 11 5.22 3.37 -7.69
C THR A 11 4.12 3.87 -8.63
N THR A 12 4.43 3.96 -9.91
CA THR A 12 3.44 4.33 -10.93
C THR A 12 2.25 3.39 -10.90
N ALA A 13 2.49 2.08 -10.76
CA ALA A 13 1.41 1.10 -10.69
C ALA A 13 0.50 1.33 -9.48
N ALA A 14 1.08 1.67 -8.32
CA ALA A 14 0.29 1.97 -7.12
C ALA A 14 -0.56 3.23 -7.31
N ARG A 15 -0.01 4.25 -7.95
CA ARG A 15 -0.76 5.48 -8.26
C ARG A 15 -1.92 5.21 -9.21
N GLU A 16 -1.68 4.39 -10.22
CA GLU A 16 -2.73 3.97 -11.15
C GLU A 16 -3.83 3.18 -10.45
N ASP A 17 -3.48 2.37 -9.46
CA ASP A 17 -4.47 1.64 -8.66
C ASP A 17 -5.40 2.61 -7.92
N LEU A 18 -4.87 3.69 -7.37
CA LEU A 18 -5.68 4.72 -6.71
C LEU A 18 -6.61 5.42 -7.70
N ASP A 19 -6.11 5.73 -8.88
CA ASP A 19 -6.92 6.32 -9.94
C ASP A 19 -8.06 5.39 -10.35
N GLU A 20 -7.80 4.10 -10.48
CA GLU A 20 -8.82 3.11 -10.82
C GLU A 20 -9.90 3.00 -9.73
N ILE A 21 -9.53 3.10 -8.47
CA ILE A 21 -10.48 3.12 -7.36
C ILE A 21 -11.41 4.32 -7.47
N ALA A 22 -10.85 5.50 -7.75
CA ALA A 22 -11.64 6.72 -7.92
C ALA A 22 -12.60 6.59 -9.11
N ILE A 23 -12.12 6.07 -10.23
CA ILE A 23 -12.91 5.87 -11.44
C ILE A 23 -14.04 4.87 -11.21
N TYR A 24 -13.77 3.78 -10.52
CA TYR A 24 -14.78 2.76 -10.19
C TYR A 24 -16.02 3.38 -9.53
N TRP A 25 -15.81 4.22 -8.53
CA TRP A 25 -16.90 4.86 -7.81
C TRP A 25 -17.54 6.00 -8.60
N MET A 26 -16.74 6.72 -9.39
CA MET A 26 -17.26 7.76 -10.27
C MET A 26 -18.25 7.16 -11.28
N GLU A 27 -17.92 6.03 -11.87
CA GLU A 27 -18.78 5.34 -12.83
C GLU A 27 -20.10 4.85 -12.20
N ARG A 28 -20.10 4.68 -10.89
CA ARG A 28 -21.30 4.29 -10.12
C ARG A 28 -22.07 5.49 -9.57
N GLY A 29 -21.73 6.70 -10.00
CA GLY A 29 -22.39 7.92 -9.55
C GLY A 29 -21.97 8.39 -8.16
N GLU A 30 -20.85 7.87 -7.63
CA GLU A 30 -20.34 8.24 -6.31
C GLU A 30 -18.90 8.73 -6.36
N PRO A 31 -18.62 9.83 -7.09
CA PRO A 31 -17.24 10.30 -7.26
C PRO A 31 -16.58 10.72 -5.95
N GLU A 32 -17.32 11.30 -5.02
CA GLU A 32 -16.77 11.73 -3.72
C GLU A 32 -16.32 10.54 -2.89
N ARG A 33 -17.05 9.44 -2.96
CA ARG A 33 -16.69 8.20 -2.27
C ARG A 33 -15.38 7.63 -2.81
N GLY A 34 -15.20 7.67 -4.13
CA GLY A 34 -13.98 7.19 -4.77
C GLY A 34 -12.76 8.02 -4.38
N GLU A 35 -12.90 9.34 -4.40
CA GLU A 35 -11.83 10.24 -3.99
C GLU A 35 -11.44 10.00 -2.53
N LYS A 36 -12.44 9.83 -1.67
CA LYS A 36 -12.19 9.58 -0.25
C LYS A 36 -11.45 8.26 -0.03
N TYR A 37 -11.86 7.18 -0.70
CA TYR A 37 -11.16 5.90 -0.59
C TYR A 37 -9.71 6.00 -1.08
N ALA A 38 -9.50 6.64 -2.20
CA ALA A 38 -8.15 6.81 -2.74
C ALA A 38 -7.26 7.63 -1.81
N GLU A 39 -7.77 8.73 -1.28
CA GLU A 39 -7.03 9.57 -0.32
C GLU A 39 -6.74 8.82 0.98
N ASP A 40 -7.72 8.09 1.50
CA ASP A 40 -7.56 7.33 2.75
C ASP A 40 -6.53 6.21 2.58
N LEU A 41 -6.54 5.51 1.44
CA LEU A 41 -5.54 4.48 1.15
C LEU A 41 -4.14 5.08 1.04
N HIS A 42 -4.01 6.20 0.34
CA HIS A 42 -2.72 6.89 0.20
C HIS A 42 -2.19 7.31 1.58
N ARG A 43 -3.02 7.96 2.36
CA ARG A 43 -2.64 8.43 3.70
C ARG A 43 -2.30 7.26 4.62
N THR A 44 -3.10 6.20 4.59
CA THR A 44 -2.86 5.01 5.42
C THR A 44 -1.52 4.38 5.07
N ALA A 45 -1.24 4.21 3.78
CA ALA A 45 0.04 3.65 3.34
C ALA A 45 1.21 4.51 3.82
N THR A 46 1.15 5.82 3.61
CA THR A 46 2.26 6.71 4.00
C THR A 46 2.44 6.79 5.51
N THR A 47 1.35 6.76 6.27
CA THR A 47 1.41 6.83 7.74
C THR A 47 1.87 5.52 8.35
N GLU A 48 1.25 4.41 7.96
CA GLU A 48 1.54 3.12 8.56
C GLU A 48 2.93 2.61 8.17
N LEU A 49 3.31 2.74 6.90
CA LEU A 49 4.58 2.21 6.43
C LEU A 49 5.78 3.12 6.72
N SER A 50 5.54 4.34 7.19
CA SER A 50 6.63 5.18 7.69
C SER A 50 7.14 4.70 9.04
N ASP A 51 6.35 3.91 9.75
CA ASP A 51 6.75 3.28 11.01
C ASP A 51 7.56 2.02 10.70
N GLU A 52 8.81 2.00 11.14
CA GLU A 52 9.72 0.89 10.89
C GLU A 52 9.18 -0.45 11.38
N ASP A 53 8.58 -0.48 12.58
CA ASP A 53 8.03 -1.73 13.10
C ASP A 53 6.90 -2.26 12.22
N THR A 54 5.99 -1.40 11.79
CA THR A 54 4.90 -1.80 10.91
C THR A 54 5.44 -2.34 9.59
N ALA A 55 6.41 -1.64 9.00
CA ALA A 55 6.99 -2.04 7.72
C ALA A 55 7.73 -3.39 7.82
N LEU A 56 8.45 -3.61 8.92
CA LEU A 56 9.20 -4.86 9.14
C LEU A 56 8.31 -6.06 9.44
N HIS A 57 7.12 -5.84 9.99
CA HIS A 57 6.23 -6.91 10.43
C HIS A 57 5.10 -7.22 9.45
N GLY A 58 5.10 -6.63 8.28
CA GLY A 58 4.16 -7.00 7.22
C GLY A 58 4.35 -8.47 6.83
N LYS A 59 3.24 -9.13 6.52
CA LYS A 59 3.28 -10.52 6.09
C LYS A 59 4.02 -10.66 4.77
N THR A 60 4.96 -11.60 4.69
CA THR A 60 5.66 -11.88 3.44
C THR A 60 4.69 -12.47 2.42
N PHE A 61 4.59 -11.83 1.25
CA PHE A 61 3.79 -12.31 0.13
C PHE A 61 4.63 -13.11 -0.85
N ALA A 62 5.82 -12.61 -1.20
CA ALA A 62 6.71 -13.28 -2.17
C ALA A 62 8.15 -12.90 -1.88
N GLY A 63 9.09 -13.78 -2.27
CA GLY A 63 10.52 -13.56 -2.06
C GLY A 63 10.93 -13.75 -0.61
N ASP A 64 12.16 -13.36 -0.31
CA ASP A 64 12.71 -13.46 1.04
C ASP A 64 13.75 -12.36 1.29
N GLY A 65 14.09 -12.18 2.58
CA GLY A 65 15.13 -11.26 2.98
C GLY A 65 14.85 -9.80 2.57
N ALA A 66 15.89 -9.13 2.10
CA ALA A 66 15.82 -7.72 1.72
C ALA A 66 14.96 -7.45 0.48
N THR A 67 14.68 -8.48 -0.31
CA THR A 67 13.87 -8.36 -1.53
C THR A 67 12.45 -8.91 -1.34
N ALA A 68 12.07 -9.23 -0.11
CA ALA A 68 10.74 -9.75 0.17
C ALA A 68 9.67 -8.70 -0.12
N ILE A 69 8.65 -9.12 -0.87
CA ILE A 69 7.44 -8.31 -1.04
C ILE A 69 6.52 -8.66 0.12
N ARG A 70 6.11 -7.64 0.85
CA ARG A 70 5.26 -7.78 2.02
C ARG A 70 3.89 -7.20 1.76
N GLU A 71 2.91 -7.61 2.55
CA GLU A 71 1.58 -7.04 2.48
C GLU A 71 1.13 -6.51 3.85
N LEU A 72 0.35 -5.44 3.79
CA LEU A 72 -0.35 -4.88 4.92
C LEU A 72 -1.83 -4.84 4.57
N ARG A 73 -2.67 -5.43 5.41
CA ARG A 73 -4.13 -5.40 5.20
C ARG A 73 -4.73 -4.23 5.97
N VAL A 74 -5.57 -3.46 5.30
CA VAL A 74 -6.16 -2.25 5.86
C VAL A 74 -7.67 -2.23 5.61
N PHE A 75 -8.37 -1.33 6.29
CA PHE A 75 -9.82 -1.13 6.17
C PHE A 75 -10.59 -2.44 6.41
N LYS A 76 -10.40 -3.01 7.60
CA LYS A 76 -11.04 -4.29 7.97
C LYS A 76 -10.72 -5.39 6.96
N ARG A 77 -9.48 -5.38 6.45
CA ARG A 77 -8.95 -6.36 5.50
C ARG A 77 -9.56 -6.28 4.09
N ALA A 78 -10.28 -5.19 3.78
CA ALA A 78 -10.84 -5.00 2.44
C ALA A 78 -9.79 -4.72 1.38
N TYR A 79 -8.67 -4.12 1.78
CA TYR A 79 -7.57 -3.80 0.86
C TYR A 79 -6.26 -4.36 1.38
N ARG A 80 -5.40 -4.71 0.43
CA ARG A 80 -4.03 -5.17 0.68
C ARG A 80 -3.08 -4.15 0.07
N ILE A 81 -2.10 -3.73 0.82
CA ILE A 81 -1.03 -2.85 0.35
C ILE A 81 0.22 -3.70 0.20
N PHE A 82 0.68 -3.87 -1.04
CA PHE A 82 1.93 -4.60 -1.31
C PHE A 82 3.08 -3.61 -1.35
N TYR A 83 4.15 -3.91 -0.64
CA TYR A 83 5.28 -3.00 -0.54
C TYR A 83 6.61 -3.74 -0.43
N LEU A 84 7.66 -3.02 -0.76
CA LEU A 84 9.03 -3.48 -0.63
C LEU A 84 9.79 -2.49 0.26
N MET A 85 10.45 -2.98 1.29
CA MET A 85 11.21 -2.15 2.21
C MET A 85 12.70 -2.28 1.93
N ASP A 86 13.39 -1.14 1.79
CA ASP A 86 14.84 -1.09 1.74
C ASP A 86 15.33 -0.49 3.06
N GLU A 87 15.82 -1.35 3.95
CA GLU A 87 16.27 -0.93 5.27
C GLU A 87 17.51 -0.03 5.18
N GLN A 88 18.39 -0.27 4.23
CA GLN A 88 19.63 0.49 4.10
C GLN A 88 19.35 1.94 3.73
N SER A 89 18.44 2.18 2.81
CA SER A 89 18.11 3.53 2.38
C SER A 89 17.01 4.17 3.23
N GLY A 90 16.33 3.41 4.08
CA GLY A 90 15.21 3.89 4.87
C GLY A 90 13.98 4.22 4.02
N ARG A 91 13.76 3.48 2.93
CA ARG A 91 12.68 3.73 1.98
C ARG A 91 11.75 2.55 1.87
N VAL A 92 10.47 2.86 1.66
CA VAL A 92 9.44 1.86 1.38
C VAL A 92 8.79 2.23 0.04
N ALA A 93 8.80 1.28 -0.88
CA ALA A 93 8.12 1.43 -2.16
C ALA A 93 6.77 0.72 -2.07
N VAL A 94 5.68 1.46 -2.22
CA VAL A 94 4.34 0.86 -2.33
C VAL A 94 4.16 0.39 -3.76
N LEU A 95 4.04 -0.92 -3.93
CA LEU A 95 3.98 -1.55 -5.25
C LEU A 95 2.57 -1.55 -5.81
N ARG A 96 1.57 -1.93 -5.01
CA ARG A 96 0.18 -2.01 -5.44
C ARG A 96 -0.77 -1.74 -4.27
N PHE A 97 -1.95 -1.21 -4.61
CA PHE A 97 -3.13 -1.25 -3.77
C PHE A 97 -4.09 -2.26 -4.38
N TRP A 98 -4.55 -3.23 -3.60
CA TRP A 98 -5.26 -4.39 -4.14
C TRP A 98 -6.49 -4.70 -3.32
N HIS A 99 -7.64 -4.79 -3.97
CA HIS A 99 -8.86 -5.20 -3.27
C HIS A 99 -8.75 -6.67 -2.91
N SER A 100 -9.08 -7.02 -1.67
CA SER A 100 -8.89 -8.39 -1.15
C SER A 100 -9.72 -9.46 -1.89
N ARG A 101 -10.76 -9.05 -2.60
CA ARG A 101 -11.60 -9.97 -3.38
C ARG A 101 -11.04 -10.30 -4.76
N ARG A 102 -10.03 -9.58 -5.21
CA ARG A 102 -9.38 -9.87 -6.49
C ARG A 102 -8.47 -11.09 -6.35
N ASP A 103 -8.22 -11.76 -7.46
CA ASP A 103 -7.22 -12.82 -7.50
C ASP A 103 -5.84 -12.30 -7.10
N GLU A 104 -4.95 -13.20 -6.70
CA GLU A 104 -3.59 -12.82 -6.30
C GLU A 104 -2.88 -12.06 -7.43
N PRO A 105 -2.21 -10.94 -7.12
CA PRO A 105 -1.48 -10.21 -8.15
C PRO A 105 -0.18 -10.91 -8.53
N GLU A 106 0.26 -10.70 -9.75
CA GLU A 106 1.59 -11.09 -10.19
C GLU A 106 2.55 -9.93 -9.89
N LEU A 107 3.44 -10.17 -8.94
CA LEU A 107 4.40 -9.15 -8.51
C LEU A 107 5.83 -9.62 -8.70
#